data_fb1833fdd9771428315305f42d3b0a59
#
_entry.id   fb1833fdd9771428315305f42d3b0a59
#
_cell.length_a   1.000
_cell.length_b   1.000
_cell.length_c   1.000
_cell.angle_alpha   90.00
_cell.angle_beta   90.00
_cell.angle_gamma   90.00
#
_symmetry.space_group_name_H-M   'P 1'
#
loop_
_entity.id
_entity.type
_entity.pdbx_description
1 polymer ?
#
loop_
_entity_poly.entity_id
_entity_poly.type
_entity_poly.pdbx_seq_one_letter_code
_entity_poly.pdbx_strand_id
1 'polypeptide(L)'
;MARVPEAVTAITDPSERELVQRAFEVSFKAYAPNSRFYVGAAVRTTKGTYVGCNVENGSYGLTSCAERNAVFAAITAEGEKTRIEAVAVFARSPGRKVKTASPCGACRQVLAEFGRHAVVTFLEGGRFRSMTLDELLPAAFELY
;
A
#
# COMPACT_ATOMS: atom_id res chain seq x y z
N MET A 1 11.79 -18.74 0.46
CA MET A 1 10.65 -17.81 0.63
C MET A 1 10.59 -17.39 2.09
N ALA A 2 10.43 -16.11 2.36
CA ALA A 2 10.35 -15.62 3.72
C ALA A 2 9.06 -16.10 4.40
N ARG A 3 9.12 -16.44 5.68
CA ARG A 3 7.96 -16.85 6.46
C ARG A 3 6.99 -15.66 6.60
N VAL A 4 5.72 -15.91 6.33
CA VAL A 4 4.66 -14.91 6.52
C VAL A 4 4.60 -14.52 8.01
N PRO A 5 4.64 -13.22 8.35
CA PRO A 5 4.58 -12.77 9.73
C PRO A 5 3.28 -13.17 10.43
N GLU A 6 3.36 -13.43 11.74
CA GLU A 6 2.19 -13.76 12.55
C GLU A 6 1.11 -12.66 12.49
N ALA A 7 1.51 -11.39 12.44
CA ALA A 7 0.58 -10.28 12.28
C ALA A 7 -0.31 -10.42 11.03
N VAL A 8 0.22 -10.97 9.93
CA VAL A 8 -0.55 -11.23 8.70
C VAL A 8 -1.49 -12.40 8.90
N THR A 9 -1.00 -13.50 9.49
CA THR A 9 -1.83 -14.70 9.72
C THR A 9 -2.93 -14.46 10.76
N ALA A 10 -2.77 -13.48 11.63
CA ALA A 10 -3.75 -13.09 12.63
C ALA A 10 -4.96 -12.31 12.05
N ILE A 11 -4.88 -11.83 10.81
CA ILE A 11 -6.01 -11.17 10.14
C ILE A 11 -7.11 -12.20 9.90
N THR A 12 -8.30 -11.93 10.44
CA THR A 12 -9.42 -12.88 10.41
C THR A 12 -10.16 -12.89 9.08
N ASP A 13 -10.32 -11.73 8.43
CA ASP A 13 -10.95 -11.65 7.11
C ASP A 13 -10.04 -12.24 6.03
N PRO A 14 -10.47 -13.30 5.30
CA PRO A 14 -9.62 -13.94 4.30
C PRO A 14 -9.23 -13.04 3.13
N SER A 15 -10.12 -12.16 2.69
CA SER A 15 -9.88 -11.24 1.58
C SER A 15 -8.86 -10.16 1.95
N GLU A 16 -8.97 -9.63 3.16
CA GLU A 16 -8.02 -8.67 3.71
C GLU A 16 -6.64 -9.33 3.92
N ARG A 17 -6.62 -10.53 4.50
CA ARG A 17 -5.39 -11.29 4.72
C ARG A 17 -4.66 -11.58 3.42
N GLU A 18 -5.37 -12.00 2.37
CA GLU A 18 -4.77 -12.22 1.05
C GLU A 18 -4.13 -10.96 0.49
N LEU A 19 -4.83 -9.82 0.60
CA LEU A 19 -4.32 -8.56 0.10
C LEU A 19 -3.05 -8.11 0.84
N VAL A 20 -3.04 -8.25 2.17
CA VAL A 20 -1.85 -7.95 3.00
C VAL A 20 -0.71 -8.93 2.68
N GLN A 21 -1.00 -10.20 2.45
CA GLN A 21 0.01 -11.18 2.07
C GLN A 21 0.68 -10.79 0.73
N ARG A 22 -0.06 -10.36 -0.25
CA ARG A 22 0.49 -9.86 -1.52
C ARG A 22 1.38 -8.63 -1.32
N ALA A 23 0.97 -7.70 -0.44
CA ALA A 23 1.80 -6.56 -0.07
C ALA A 23 3.11 -7.01 0.62
N PHE A 24 3.02 -7.99 1.53
CA PHE A 24 4.20 -8.59 2.15
C PHE A 24 5.16 -9.18 1.11
N GLU A 25 4.67 -10.01 0.22
CA GLU A 25 5.48 -10.69 -0.80
C GLU A 25 6.20 -9.70 -1.72
N VAL A 26 5.50 -8.68 -2.22
CA VAL A 26 6.10 -7.70 -3.13
C VAL A 26 7.10 -6.78 -2.43
N SER A 27 7.03 -6.61 -1.12
CA SER A 27 7.99 -5.80 -0.36
C SER A 27 9.45 -6.29 -0.50
N PHE A 28 9.64 -7.56 -0.86
CA PHE A 28 10.98 -8.13 -1.10
C PHE A 28 11.59 -7.70 -2.44
N LYS A 29 10.80 -7.11 -3.32
CA LYS A 29 11.25 -6.53 -4.60
C LYS A 29 11.58 -5.04 -4.49
N ALA A 30 11.30 -4.41 -3.37
CA ALA A 30 11.53 -2.99 -3.16
C ALA A 30 13.01 -2.62 -3.31
N TYR A 31 13.25 -1.47 -3.92
CA TYR A 31 14.58 -0.87 -4.04
C TYR A 31 14.69 0.31 -3.07
N ALA A 32 15.32 0.09 -1.92
CA ALA A 32 15.41 1.06 -0.83
C ALA A 32 16.82 1.12 -0.21
N PRO A 33 17.88 1.43 -1.02
CA PRO A 33 19.26 1.40 -0.54
C PRO A 33 19.56 2.51 0.48
N ASN A 34 18.83 3.64 0.43
CA ASN A 34 19.07 4.79 1.30
C ASN A 34 18.38 4.62 2.65
N SER A 35 17.08 4.38 2.65
CA SER A 35 16.28 4.30 3.89
C SER A 35 16.34 2.91 4.54
N ARG A 36 16.54 1.86 3.76
CA ARG A 36 16.37 0.45 4.17
C ARG A 36 14.94 0.18 4.70
N PHE A 37 13.99 0.97 4.26
CA PHE A 37 12.57 0.84 4.55
C PHE A 37 11.86 0.30 3.30
N TYR A 38 11.58 -1.00 3.32
CA TYR A 38 11.06 -1.74 2.17
C TYR A 38 9.56 -1.88 2.31
N VAL A 39 8.84 -1.33 1.36
CA VAL A 39 7.37 -1.28 1.36
C VAL A 39 6.82 -2.06 0.19
N GLY A 40 5.78 -2.82 0.45
CA GLY A 40 4.93 -3.41 -0.57
C GLY A 40 3.51 -2.93 -0.39
N ALA A 41 2.83 -2.72 -1.49
CA ALA A 41 1.41 -2.38 -1.52
C ALA A 41 0.66 -3.29 -2.49
N ALA A 42 -0.59 -3.58 -2.15
CA ALA A 42 -1.52 -4.26 -3.03
C ALA A 42 -2.81 -3.46 -3.10
N VAL A 43 -3.31 -3.22 -4.30
CA VAL A 43 -4.60 -2.57 -4.52
C VAL A 43 -5.55 -3.54 -5.19
N ARG A 44 -6.77 -3.64 -4.63
CA ARG A 44 -7.85 -4.41 -5.25
C ARG A 44 -8.81 -3.43 -5.89
N THR A 45 -9.06 -3.64 -7.16
CA THR A 45 -10.05 -2.93 -7.93
C THR A 45 -11.32 -3.76 -8.09
N THR A 46 -12.32 -3.24 -8.77
CA THR A 46 -13.51 -4.01 -9.16
C THR A 46 -13.20 -5.17 -10.13
N LYS A 47 -12.00 -5.19 -10.74
CA LYS A 47 -11.62 -6.16 -11.78
C LYS A 47 -10.45 -7.06 -11.42
N GLY A 48 -9.59 -6.67 -10.49
CA GLY A 48 -8.39 -7.43 -10.17
C GLY A 48 -7.59 -6.88 -9.01
N THR A 49 -6.43 -7.49 -8.78
CA THR A 49 -5.48 -7.07 -7.74
C THR A 49 -4.13 -6.79 -8.37
N TYR A 50 -3.54 -5.65 -8.00
CA TYR A 50 -2.26 -5.16 -8.51
C TYR A 50 -1.33 -4.83 -7.37
N VAL A 51 -0.04 -5.03 -7.58
CA VAL A 51 0.98 -4.82 -6.55
C VAL A 51 2.03 -3.81 -6.99
N GLY A 52 2.66 -3.17 -6.02
CA GLY A 52 3.78 -2.27 -6.22
C GLY A 52 4.71 -2.31 -5.01
N CYS A 53 5.95 -1.92 -5.21
CA CYS A 53 6.92 -1.73 -4.15
C CYS A 53 7.52 -0.33 -4.26
N ASN A 54 8.13 0.17 -3.17
CA ASN A 54 8.81 1.45 -3.24
C ASN A 54 10.12 1.34 -4.02
N VAL A 55 10.43 2.41 -4.75
CA VAL A 55 11.64 2.54 -5.56
C VAL A 55 12.28 3.88 -5.24
N GLU A 56 13.40 3.83 -4.54
CA GLU A 56 14.23 4.99 -4.24
C GLU A 56 15.11 5.36 -5.43
N ASN A 57 15.69 6.53 -5.37
CA ASN A 57 16.60 7.06 -6.39
C ASN A 57 17.74 7.82 -5.73
N GLY A 58 18.88 7.91 -6.38
CA GLY A 58 19.97 8.77 -5.96
C GLY A 58 19.56 10.24 -5.90
N SER A 59 18.60 10.66 -6.71
CA SER A 59 17.85 11.91 -6.56
C SER A 59 16.64 11.65 -5.66
N TYR A 60 16.72 11.98 -4.39
CA TYR A 60 15.76 11.58 -3.35
C TYR A 60 14.31 11.99 -3.67
N GLY A 61 14.12 13.15 -4.31
CA GLY A 61 12.78 13.62 -4.70
C GLY A 61 12.08 12.77 -5.75
N LEU A 62 12.80 11.85 -6.42
CA LEU A 62 12.24 10.94 -7.42
C LEU A 62 11.78 9.59 -6.82
N THR A 63 11.87 9.41 -5.53
CA THR A 63 11.36 8.21 -4.85
C THR A 63 9.87 8.03 -5.13
N SER A 64 9.49 6.83 -5.56
CA SER A 64 8.08 6.46 -5.74
C SER A 64 7.66 5.46 -4.67
N CYS A 65 6.56 5.77 -3.98
CA CYS A 65 6.01 4.90 -2.95
C CYS A 65 5.32 3.66 -3.54
N ALA A 66 5.30 2.59 -2.78
CA ALA A 66 4.69 1.32 -3.17
C ALA A 66 3.22 1.47 -3.59
N GLU A 67 2.46 2.26 -2.84
CA GLU A 67 1.03 2.48 -3.08
C GLU A 67 0.78 3.14 -4.45
N ARG A 68 1.54 4.17 -4.79
CA ARG A 68 1.42 4.82 -6.10
C ARG A 68 1.80 3.89 -7.24
N ASN A 69 2.87 3.11 -7.06
CA ASN A 69 3.28 2.13 -8.06
C ASN A 69 2.22 1.05 -8.27
N ALA A 70 1.54 0.60 -7.22
CA ALA A 70 0.43 -0.34 -7.34
C ALA A 70 -0.79 0.27 -8.06
N VAL A 71 -1.14 1.52 -7.77
CA VAL A 71 -2.21 2.25 -8.46
C VAL A 71 -1.88 2.42 -9.94
N PHE A 72 -0.66 2.81 -10.26
CA PHE A 72 -0.25 3.01 -11.67
C PHE A 72 -0.24 1.70 -12.45
N ALA A 73 0.11 0.59 -11.81
CA ALA A 73 0.00 -0.74 -12.40
C ALA A 73 -1.48 -1.09 -12.70
N ALA A 74 -2.39 -0.80 -11.77
CA ALA A 74 -3.82 -1.01 -11.97
C ALA A 74 -4.37 -0.19 -13.14
N ILE A 75 -4.02 1.10 -13.20
CA ILE A 75 -4.45 1.98 -14.29
C ILE A 75 -3.88 1.54 -15.64
N THR A 76 -2.61 1.11 -15.66
CA THR A 76 -1.98 0.59 -16.87
C THR A 76 -2.72 -0.62 -17.42
N ALA A 77 -3.25 -1.47 -16.55
CA ALA A 77 -3.98 -2.67 -16.92
C ALA A 77 -5.46 -2.40 -17.28
N GLU A 78 -6.13 -1.51 -16.57
CA GLU A 78 -7.59 -1.33 -16.65
C GLU A 78 -8.04 -0.02 -17.32
N GLY A 79 -7.14 0.97 -17.38
CA GLY A 79 -7.42 2.28 -17.97
C GLY A 79 -8.10 3.26 -17.01
N GLU A 80 -8.65 4.33 -17.57
CA GLU A 80 -9.22 5.47 -16.84
C GLU A 80 -10.42 5.14 -15.92
N LYS A 81 -11.09 4.02 -16.17
CA LYS A 81 -12.25 3.58 -15.39
C LYS A 81 -11.88 2.74 -14.16
N THR A 82 -10.60 2.64 -13.84
CA THR A 82 -10.12 1.96 -12.63
C THR A 82 -10.83 2.48 -11.38
N ARG A 83 -11.31 1.56 -10.53
CA ARG A 83 -11.92 1.89 -9.23
C ARG A 83 -11.33 1.00 -8.17
N ILE A 84 -10.74 1.62 -7.15
CA ILE A 84 -10.08 0.93 -6.04
C ILE A 84 -11.08 0.73 -4.90
N GLU A 85 -11.16 -0.52 -4.41
CA GLU A 85 -12.04 -0.90 -3.30
C GLU A 85 -11.25 -1.14 -2.00
N ALA A 86 -10.04 -1.66 -2.09
CA ALA A 86 -9.21 -1.96 -0.95
C ALA A 86 -7.72 -1.81 -1.25
N VAL A 87 -6.97 -1.43 -0.24
CA VAL A 87 -5.52 -1.25 -0.30
C VAL A 87 -4.90 -1.92 0.92
N ALA A 88 -3.79 -2.63 0.72
CA ALA A 88 -2.96 -3.11 1.82
C ALA A 88 -1.54 -2.57 1.69
N VAL A 89 -0.95 -2.17 2.80
CA VAL A 89 0.42 -1.68 2.87
C VAL A 89 1.19 -2.47 3.93
N PHE A 90 2.27 -3.09 3.51
CA PHE A 90 3.21 -3.77 4.37
C PHE A 90 4.58 -3.11 4.29
N ALA A 91 5.23 -2.93 5.44
CA ALA A 91 6.59 -2.42 5.49
C ALA A 91 7.48 -3.28 6.37
N ARG A 92 8.74 -3.38 6.00
CA ARG A 92 9.79 -4.02 6.79
C ARG A 92 11.06 -3.18 6.76
N SER A 93 11.81 -3.22 7.85
CA SER A 93 13.11 -2.56 7.94
C SER A 93 14.05 -3.48 8.73
N PRO A 94 15.02 -4.13 8.08
CA PRO A 94 15.91 -5.07 8.75
C PRO A 94 16.63 -4.44 9.95
N GLY A 95 16.51 -5.09 11.11
CA GLY A 95 17.11 -4.61 12.36
C GLY A 95 16.38 -3.44 13.03
N ARG A 96 15.22 -3.03 12.52
CA ARG A 96 14.40 -1.96 13.11
C ARG A 96 12.93 -2.36 13.18
N LYS A 97 12.25 -1.90 14.23
CA LYS A 97 10.81 -2.08 14.35
C LYS A 97 10.08 -1.00 13.55
N VAL A 98 9.21 -1.43 12.63
CA VAL A 98 8.32 -0.51 11.90
C VAL A 98 7.21 -0.06 12.85
N LYS A 99 7.08 1.26 13.05
CA LYS A 99 6.02 1.84 13.89
C LYS A 99 4.69 1.89 13.16
N THR A 100 4.71 2.40 11.94
CA THR A 100 3.53 2.48 11.09
C THR A 100 3.92 2.41 9.63
N ALA A 101 3.06 1.84 8.81
CA ALA A 101 3.13 1.82 7.37
C ALA A 101 1.88 2.46 6.73
N SER A 102 1.26 3.43 7.42
CA SER A 102 0.13 4.14 6.83
C SER A 102 0.60 4.92 5.59
N PRO A 103 -0.24 5.04 4.55
CA PRO A 103 0.13 5.75 3.33
C PRO A 103 0.49 7.22 3.63
N CYS A 104 1.55 7.72 2.99
CA CYS A 104 1.90 9.15 3.08
C CYS A 104 0.84 10.03 2.43
N GLY A 105 0.88 11.34 2.67
CA GLY A 105 -0.12 12.28 2.15
C GLY A 105 -0.28 12.25 0.64
N ALA A 106 0.84 12.16 -0.11
CA ALA A 106 0.80 12.06 -1.56
C ALA A 106 0.09 10.79 -2.04
N CYS A 107 0.36 9.65 -1.39
CA CYS A 107 -0.31 8.40 -1.70
C CYS A 107 -1.81 8.43 -1.37
N ARG A 108 -2.18 9.05 -0.26
CA ARG A 108 -3.60 9.23 0.11
C ARG A 108 -4.35 10.04 -0.96
N GLN A 109 -3.75 11.10 -1.48
CA GLN A 109 -4.35 11.92 -2.54
C GLN A 109 -4.50 11.13 -3.84
N VAL A 110 -3.48 10.36 -4.25
CA VAL A 110 -3.55 9.52 -5.45
C VAL A 110 -4.60 8.42 -5.28
N LEU A 111 -4.66 7.76 -4.14
CA LEU A 111 -5.66 6.74 -3.86
C LEU A 111 -7.10 7.31 -3.87
N ALA A 112 -7.29 8.51 -3.32
CA ALA A 112 -8.59 9.17 -3.25
C ALA A 112 -9.21 9.42 -4.62
N GLU A 113 -8.40 9.69 -5.64
CA GLU A 113 -8.86 9.89 -7.03
C GLU A 113 -9.58 8.66 -7.58
N PHE A 114 -9.15 7.46 -7.19
CA PHE A 114 -9.67 6.21 -7.74
C PHE A 114 -10.54 5.41 -6.77
N GLY A 115 -10.57 5.77 -5.49
CA GLY A 115 -11.32 5.02 -4.49
C GLY A 115 -11.47 5.76 -3.17
N ARG A 116 -12.25 6.83 -3.15
CA ARG A 116 -12.47 7.67 -1.96
C ARG A 116 -12.92 6.89 -0.72
N HIS A 117 -13.74 5.86 -0.92
CA HIS A 117 -14.27 5.03 0.16
C HIS A 117 -13.51 3.71 0.35
N ALA A 118 -12.38 3.54 -0.33
CA ALA A 118 -11.58 2.33 -0.22
C ALA A 118 -11.13 2.08 1.23
N VAL A 119 -11.10 0.82 1.61
CA VAL A 119 -10.55 0.40 2.90
C VAL A 119 -9.05 0.22 2.76
N VAL A 120 -8.29 0.89 3.60
CA VAL A 120 -6.83 0.83 3.64
C VAL A 120 -6.39 0.09 4.89
N THR A 121 -5.71 -1.04 4.70
CA THR A 121 -5.15 -1.86 5.77
C THR A 121 -3.64 -1.67 5.82
N PHE A 122 -3.12 -1.30 6.97
CA PHE A 122 -1.70 -1.02 7.15
C PHE A 122 -1.19 -1.46 8.52
N LEU A 123 0.11 -1.66 8.62
CA LEU A 123 0.77 -2.03 9.86
C LEU A 123 0.87 -0.81 10.79
N GLU A 124 0.44 -0.96 12.03
CA GLU A 124 0.60 0.03 13.09
C GLU A 124 0.85 -0.68 14.43
N GLY A 125 1.98 -0.35 15.07
CA GLY A 125 2.31 -0.92 16.37
C GLY A 125 2.47 -2.45 16.39
N GLY A 126 2.85 -3.05 15.27
CA GLY A 126 3.01 -4.51 15.13
C GLY A 126 1.73 -5.26 14.80
N ARG A 127 0.63 -4.57 14.58
CA ARG A 127 -0.68 -5.12 14.18
C ARG A 127 -1.18 -4.44 12.91
N PHE A 128 -2.08 -5.10 12.20
CA PHE A 128 -2.77 -4.47 11.09
C PHE A 128 -4.02 -3.75 11.57
N ARG A 129 -4.23 -2.56 11.02
CA ARG A 129 -5.37 -1.69 11.24
C ARG A 129 -5.99 -1.32 9.90
N SER A 130 -7.30 -1.23 9.86
CA SER A 130 -8.03 -0.78 8.67
C SER A 130 -8.74 0.54 8.94
N MET A 131 -8.62 1.45 7.98
CA MET A 131 -9.34 2.73 7.96
C MET A 131 -9.85 2.98 6.54
N THR A 132 -10.94 3.70 6.42
CA THR A 132 -11.36 4.19 5.11
C THR A 132 -10.45 5.33 4.64
N LEU A 133 -10.39 5.53 3.34
CA LEU A 133 -9.60 6.64 2.80
C LEU A 133 -10.18 8.01 3.18
N ASP A 134 -11.51 8.12 3.35
CA ASP A 134 -12.15 9.32 3.90
C ASP A 134 -11.64 9.66 5.31
N GLU A 135 -11.40 8.66 6.15
CA GLU A 135 -10.84 8.86 7.49
C GLU A 135 -9.36 9.26 7.43
N LEU A 136 -8.62 8.73 6.44
CA LEU A 136 -7.19 9.01 6.27
C LEU A 136 -6.92 10.35 5.58
N LEU A 137 -7.86 10.86 4.79
CA LEU A 137 -7.75 12.13 4.06
C LEU A 137 -9.06 12.91 4.18
N PRO A 138 -9.39 13.43 5.37
CA PRO A 138 -10.59 14.26 5.55
C PRO A 138 -10.48 15.55 4.73
N ALA A 139 -11.62 16.03 4.22
CA ALA A 139 -11.67 17.22 3.37
C ALA A 139 -10.69 17.17 2.18
N ALA A 140 -10.62 16.00 1.53
CA ALA A 140 -9.73 15.79 0.40
C ALA A 140 -10.00 16.78 -0.74
N PHE A 141 -8.94 17.19 -1.41
CA PHE A 141 -9.08 18.01 -2.63
C PHE A 141 -9.77 17.22 -3.74
N GLU A 142 -10.76 17.86 -4.35
CA GLU A 142 -11.44 17.39 -5.56
C GLU A 142 -11.49 18.53 -6.59
N LEU A 143 -11.23 18.21 -7.84
CA LEU A 143 -11.20 19.22 -8.90
C LEU A 143 -12.61 19.65 -9.35
N TYR A 144 -13.58 18.69 -9.34
CA TYR A 144 -14.97 18.90 -9.75
C TYR A 144 -15.93 18.20 -8.80
#